data_c83d5553c78c649d43630d911110cd89
#
_entry.id   c83d5553c78c649d43630d911110cd89
#
_cell.length_a   1.000
_cell.length_b   1.000
_cell.length_c   1.000
_cell.angle_alpha   90.00
_cell.angle_beta   90.00
_cell.angle_gamma   90.00
#
_symmetry.space_group_name_H-M   'P 1'
#
loop_
_entity.id
_entity.type
_entity.pdbx_description
1 polymer ?
#
loop_
_entity_poly.entity_id
_entity_poly.type
_entity_poly.pdbx_seq_one_letter_code
_entity_poly.pdbx_strand_id
1 'polypeptide(L)'
;ELVDNAVARAVLRLLRERTSAELIATDTYPYGNGHITPDDFNYRHILEDYDVRYVDSNLPPFDIYAVPGGGCMFDNYVLNAIFAEADEVVSIAKMKNHAFMGITLTLKNLFGLPPMIPPKGRTRSYYHHLIRLSYVLPDLGMITRPCLNIVDALTGQWGREWGGEGRICNALIAGDHTVATDVCGMTLMGHAPYSDWP
;
A
#
# COMPACT_ATOMS: atom_id res chain seq x y z
N GLU A 1 -13.33 -2.39 -0.60
CA GLU A 1 -12.22 -1.98 0.28
C GLU A 1 -10.88 -2.60 -0.13
N LEU A 2 -10.91 -3.77 -0.76
CA LEU A 2 -9.74 -4.50 -1.24
C LEU A 2 -9.57 -4.35 -2.75
N VAL A 3 -8.37 -4.61 -3.24
CA VAL A 3 -8.11 -4.74 -4.67
C VAL A 3 -8.96 -5.87 -5.24
N ASP A 4 -9.55 -5.66 -6.40
CA ASP A 4 -10.37 -6.67 -7.07
C ASP A 4 -9.51 -7.88 -7.48
N ASN A 5 -10.05 -9.09 -7.28
CA ASN A 5 -9.36 -10.33 -7.62
C ASN A 5 -8.96 -10.39 -9.11
N ALA A 6 -9.77 -9.82 -10.01
CA ALA A 6 -9.43 -9.77 -11.43
C ALA A 6 -8.22 -8.86 -11.69
N VAL A 7 -8.10 -7.74 -10.96
CA VAL A 7 -6.93 -6.85 -11.04
C VAL A 7 -5.69 -7.55 -10.51
N ALA A 8 -5.79 -8.18 -9.32
CA ALA A 8 -4.68 -8.94 -8.74
C ALA A 8 -4.18 -10.02 -9.70
N ARG A 9 -5.08 -10.83 -10.28
CA ARG A 9 -4.76 -11.85 -11.27
C ARG A 9 -4.10 -11.26 -12.53
N ALA A 10 -4.63 -10.16 -13.05
CA ALA A 10 -4.08 -9.53 -14.25
C ALA A 10 -2.65 -9.03 -14.03
N VAL A 11 -2.39 -8.42 -12.87
CA VAL A 11 -1.05 -7.93 -12.50
C VAL A 11 -0.08 -9.11 -12.32
N LEU A 12 -0.46 -10.12 -11.55
CA LEU A 12 0.41 -11.28 -11.30
C LEU A 12 0.72 -12.05 -12.59
N ARG A 13 -0.29 -12.22 -13.45
CA ARG A 13 -0.08 -12.80 -14.78
C ARG A 13 0.94 -12.01 -15.59
N LEU A 14 0.76 -10.68 -15.66
CA LEU A 14 1.68 -9.81 -16.40
C LEU A 14 3.11 -9.91 -15.85
N LEU A 15 3.28 -9.93 -14.53
CA LEU A 15 4.59 -10.09 -13.91
C LEU A 15 5.21 -11.44 -14.27
N ARG A 16 4.46 -12.54 -14.19
CA ARG A 16 4.95 -13.88 -14.57
C ARG A 16 5.31 -14.00 -16.05
N GLU A 17 4.59 -13.30 -16.93
CA GLU A 17 4.91 -13.25 -18.36
C GLU A 17 6.18 -12.44 -18.67
N ARG A 18 6.59 -11.54 -17.77
CA ARG A 18 7.67 -10.57 -18.00
C ARG A 18 8.93 -10.83 -17.18
N THR A 19 8.85 -11.62 -16.11
CA THR A 19 9.98 -11.91 -15.23
C THR A 19 9.95 -13.33 -14.68
N SER A 20 11.12 -13.87 -14.43
CA SER A 20 11.33 -15.11 -13.68
C SER A 20 11.67 -14.85 -12.20
N ALA A 21 11.57 -13.61 -11.73
CA ALA A 21 11.86 -13.25 -10.35
C ALA A 21 10.92 -13.96 -9.36
N GLU A 22 11.39 -14.19 -8.15
CA GLU A 22 10.50 -14.55 -7.04
C GLU A 22 9.50 -13.43 -6.82
N LEU A 23 8.21 -13.76 -6.73
CA LEU A 23 7.17 -12.80 -6.39
C LEU A 23 6.77 -12.97 -4.94
N ILE A 24 6.75 -11.84 -4.21
CA ILE A 24 6.40 -11.81 -2.79
C ILE A 24 5.25 -10.81 -2.61
N ALA A 25 4.17 -11.28 -2.01
CA ALA A 25 3.08 -10.40 -1.57
C ALA A 25 3.21 -10.13 -0.07
N THR A 26 3.03 -8.88 0.31
CA THR A 26 3.10 -8.48 1.73
C THR A 26 2.07 -7.42 2.07
N ASP A 27 1.55 -7.48 3.29
CA ASP A 27 0.70 -6.46 3.91
C ASP A 27 0.78 -6.60 5.45
N THR A 28 0.14 -5.67 6.18
CA THR A 28 -0.01 -5.75 7.63
C THR A 28 -1.47 -5.57 8.05
N TYR A 29 -1.89 -6.26 9.10
CA TYR A 29 -3.20 -6.06 9.69
C TYR A 29 -3.26 -4.74 10.46
N PRO A 30 -4.26 -3.87 10.20
CA PRO A 30 -4.29 -2.52 10.78
C PRO A 30 -4.74 -2.47 12.24
N TYR A 31 -5.33 -3.53 12.79
CA TYR A 31 -5.96 -3.51 14.11
C TYR A 31 -5.60 -4.71 14.99
N GLY A 32 -5.25 -4.42 16.26
CA GLY A 32 -5.04 -5.44 17.30
C GLY A 32 -3.79 -6.30 17.11
N ASN A 33 -3.85 -7.51 17.64
CA ASN A 33 -2.80 -8.53 17.54
C ASN A 33 -3.11 -9.56 16.44
N GLY A 34 -4.00 -9.22 15.50
CA GLY A 34 -4.38 -10.10 14.42
C GLY A 34 -3.29 -10.20 13.36
N HIS A 35 -3.17 -11.38 12.79
CA HIS A 35 -2.37 -11.62 11.59
C HIS A 35 -3.29 -11.63 10.38
N ILE A 36 -2.91 -10.95 9.33
CA ILE A 36 -3.55 -11.08 8.03
C ILE A 36 -2.97 -12.28 7.31
N THR A 37 -3.85 -13.12 6.81
CA THR A 37 -3.49 -14.17 5.88
C THR A 37 -4.19 -13.95 4.54
N PRO A 38 -3.69 -14.53 3.44
CA PRO A 38 -4.37 -14.45 2.15
C PRO A 38 -5.80 -15.01 2.16
N ASP A 39 -6.14 -15.86 3.11
CA ASP A 39 -7.49 -16.42 3.27
C ASP A 39 -8.51 -15.39 3.73
N ASP A 40 -8.08 -14.44 4.57
CA ASP A 40 -8.96 -13.38 5.10
C ASP A 40 -9.53 -12.49 3.99
N PHE A 41 -8.87 -12.46 2.82
CA PHE A 41 -9.25 -11.65 1.67
C PHE A 41 -9.54 -12.47 0.41
N ASN A 42 -9.62 -13.79 0.55
CA ASN A 42 -9.82 -14.69 -0.59
C ASN A 42 -8.74 -14.56 -1.68
N TYR A 43 -7.48 -14.31 -1.28
CA TYR A 43 -6.35 -14.20 -2.21
C TYR A 43 -5.47 -15.45 -2.27
N ARG A 44 -5.58 -16.40 -1.32
CA ARG A 44 -4.70 -17.59 -1.28
C ARG A 44 -4.62 -18.29 -2.63
N HIS A 45 -5.76 -18.64 -3.20
CA HIS A 45 -5.82 -19.32 -4.51
C HIS A 45 -5.21 -18.49 -5.65
N ILE A 46 -5.25 -17.15 -5.56
CA ILE A 46 -4.62 -16.28 -6.56
C ILE A 46 -3.10 -16.33 -6.39
N LEU A 47 -2.59 -16.22 -5.18
CA LEU A 47 -1.17 -16.27 -4.91
C LEU A 47 -0.58 -17.64 -5.29
N GLU A 48 -1.28 -18.74 -4.99
CA GLU A 48 -0.89 -20.10 -5.36
C GLU A 48 -0.86 -20.32 -6.88
N ASP A 49 -1.89 -19.84 -7.62
CA ASP A 49 -1.96 -19.93 -9.08
C ASP A 49 -0.75 -19.25 -9.78
N TYR A 50 -0.14 -18.26 -9.15
CA TYR A 50 0.99 -17.52 -9.69
C TYR A 50 2.30 -17.73 -8.91
N ASP A 51 2.37 -18.76 -8.05
CA ASP A 51 3.56 -19.08 -7.24
C ASP A 51 4.10 -17.86 -6.49
N VAL A 52 3.23 -17.14 -5.78
CA VAL A 52 3.58 -15.95 -5.00
C VAL A 52 3.70 -16.30 -3.53
N ARG A 53 4.86 -16.04 -2.95
CA ARG A 53 5.08 -16.19 -1.50
C ARG A 53 4.41 -15.05 -0.74
N TYR A 54 3.64 -15.37 0.30
CA TYR A 54 3.08 -14.35 1.19
C TYR A 54 3.96 -14.14 2.42
N VAL A 55 4.18 -12.88 2.80
CA VAL A 55 4.89 -12.46 4.02
C VAL A 55 4.02 -11.49 4.80
N ASP A 56 3.66 -11.84 6.03
CA ASP A 56 3.01 -10.92 6.96
C ASP A 56 4.05 -9.93 7.51
N SER A 57 3.96 -8.66 7.13
CA SER A 57 4.90 -7.62 7.57
C SER A 57 4.80 -7.28 9.06
N ASN A 58 3.80 -7.80 9.79
CA ASN A 58 3.74 -7.71 11.26
C ASN A 58 4.67 -8.69 11.98
N LEU A 59 5.18 -9.70 11.28
CA LEU A 59 6.04 -10.72 11.85
C LEU A 59 7.52 -10.39 11.65
N PRO A 60 8.40 -10.74 12.61
CA PRO A 60 9.83 -10.60 12.42
C PRO A 60 10.33 -11.54 11.29
N PRO A 61 11.50 -11.27 10.71
CA PRO A 61 12.48 -10.29 11.15
C PRO A 61 12.16 -8.86 10.71
N PHE A 62 12.56 -7.90 11.55
CA PHE A 62 12.47 -6.47 11.23
C PHE A 62 13.86 -5.87 11.06
N ASP A 63 13.93 -4.81 10.26
CA ASP A 63 15.16 -4.03 10.08
C ASP A 63 14.85 -2.53 10.12
N ILE A 64 15.91 -1.73 10.25
CA ILE A 64 15.83 -0.27 10.29
C ILE A 64 16.24 0.29 8.93
N TYR A 65 15.33 1.00 8.29
CA TYR A 65 15.51 1.58 6.97
C TYR A 65 15.67 3.08 7.09
N ALA A 66 16.82 3.60 6.68
CA ALA A 66 17.06 5.03 6.58
C ALA A 66 16.30 5.63 5.39
N VAL A 67 15.72 6.81 5.61
CA VAL A 67 15.11 7.59 4.53
C VAL A 67 16.23 8.23 3.69
N PRO A 68 16.31 7.96 2.39
CA PRO A 68 17.36 8.52 1.54
C PRO A 68 17.30 10.06 1.51
N GLY A 69 18.39 10.71 1.94
CA GLY A 69 18.47 12.16 2.00
C GLY A 69 17.86 12.81 3.25
N GLY A 70 17.40 12.00 4.21
CA GLY A 70 16.70 12.43 5.41
C GLY A 70 15.18 12.43 5.22
N GLY A 71 14.45 12.19 6.29
CA GLY A 71 12.99 12.08 6.28
C GLY A 71 12.26 13.41 6.47
N CYS A 72 11.04 13.47 5.98
CA CYS A 72 10.12 14.56 6.26
C CYS A 72 9.62 14.53 7.71
N MET A 73 9.48 13.32 8.28
CA MET A 73 9.04 13.11 9.66
C MET A 73 10.11 12.44 10.51
N PHE A 74 10.70 11.36 10.04
CA PHE A 74 11.77 10.62 10.75
C PHE A 74 12.84 10.18 9.77
N ASP A 75 14.09 10.17 10.21
CA ASP A 75 15.21 9.73 9.39
C ASP A 75 15.23 8.20 9.16
N ASN A 76 14.53 7.45 10.01
CA ASN A 76 14.54 5.99 9.97
C ASN A 76 13.16 5.42 10.29
N TYR A 77 12.85 4.27 9.67
CA TYR A 77 11.63 3.49 9.92
C TYR A 77 11.97 2.02 10.13
N VAL A 78 11.19 1.37 10.98
CA VAL A 78 11.24 -0.08 11.15
C VAL A 78 10.24 -0.72 10.19
N LEU A 79 10.72 -1.58 9.31
CA LEU A 79 9.90 -2.37 8.38
C LEU A 79 10.32 -3.85 8.47
N ASN A 80 9.56 -4.74 7.83
CA ASN A 80 9.96 -6.13 7.69
C ASN A 80 11.26 -6.23 6.88
N ALA A 81 12.17 -7.13 7.27
CA ALA A 81 13.47 -7.30 6.62
C ALA A 81 13.37 -7.74 5.14
N ILE A 82 12.17 -8.20 4.70
CA ILE A 82 11.92 -8.58 3.31
C ILE A 82 12.21 -7.45 2.30
N PHE A 83 12.09 -6.18 2.74
CA PHE A 83 12.39 -5.04 1.89
C PHE A 83 13.88 -4.87 1.57
N ALA A 84 14.79 -5.45 2.39
CA ALA A 84 16.21 -5.50 2.09
C ALA A 84 16.55 -6.62 1.08
N GLU A 85 15.69 -7.61 0.95
CA GLU A 85 15.84 -8.73 0.02
C GLU A 85 15.25 -8.42 -1.35
N ALA A 86 14.27 -7.50 -1.41
CA ALA A 86 13.54 -7.17 -2.64
C ALA A 86 14.35 -6.25 -3.54
N ASP A 87 14.54 -6.63 -4.81
CA ASP A 87 15.15 -5.78 -5.83
C ASP A 87 14.19 -4.69 -6.30
N GLU A 88 12.88 -4.99 -6.36
CA GLU A 88 11.86 -4.10 -6.88
C GLU A 88 10.56 -4.19 -6.06
N VAL A 89 9.83 -3.08 -5.98
CA VAL A 89 8.55 -2.99 -5.27
C VAL A 89 7.44 -2.60 -6.24
N VAL A 90 6.32 -3.33 -6.19
CA VAL A 90 5.08 -3.00 -6.90
C VAL A 90 4.00 -2.62 -5.89
N SER A 91 3.45 -1.42 -6.00
CA SER A 91 2.33 -0.98 -5.15
C SER A 91 1.00 -1.16 -5.89
N ILE A 92 0.10 -1.97 -5.33
CA ILE A 92 -1.24 -2.20 -5.88
C ILE A 92 -2.26 -1.68 -4.86
N ALA A 93 -2.94 -0.61 -5.18
CA ALA A 93 -3.83 0.10 -4.28
C ALA A 93 -5.29 0.07 -4.76
N LYS A 94 -6.22 0.02 -3.82
CA LYS A 94 -7.64 0.26 -4.08
C LYS A 94 -7.94 1.75 -4.00
N MET A 95 -8.61 2.32 -5.01
CA MET A 95 -9.05 3.70 -5.00
C MET A 95 -10.16 3.92 -3.97
N LYS A 96 -9.93 4.79 -2.97
CA LYS A 96 -10.93 5.09 -1.94
C LYS A 96 -10.67 6.42 -1.24
N ASN A 97 -11.73 7.02 -0.68
CA ASN A 97 -11.59 8.14 0.25
C ASN A 97 -10.97 7.67 1.56
N HIS A 98 -10.38 8.60 2.30
CA HIS A 98 -9.79 8.37 3.60
C HIS A 98 -10.14 9.51 4.56
N ALA A 99 -10.52 9.18 5.80
CA ALA A 99 -11.01 10.16 6.76
C ALA A 99 -9.98 11.24 7.12
N PHE A 100 -8.68 10.87 7.23
CA PHE A 100 -7.60 11.80 7.63
C PHE A 100 -6.77 12.32 6.46
N MET A 101 -6.67 11.57 5.37
CA MET A 101 -5.80 11.87 4.23
C MET A 101 -6.57 12.28 2.97
N GLY A 102 -7.90 12.37 3.06
CA GLY A 102 -8.77 12.61 1.92
C GLY A 102 -8.88 11.43 0.97
N ILE A 103 -7.76 10.82 0.61
CA ILE A 103 -7.67 9.72 -0.35
C ILE A 103 -6.79 8.57 0.14
N THR A 104 -7.04 7.38 -0.39
CA THR A 104 -6.14 6.22 -0.38
C THR A 104 -5.86 5.82 -1.81
N LEU A 105 -4.59 5.92 -2.20
CA LEU A 105 -4.03 5.51 -3.48
C LEU A 105 -2.69 4.82 -3.22
N THR A 106 -1.74 4.85 -4.17
CA THR A 106 -0.51 4.05 -4.09
C THR A 106 0.44 4.50 -2.98
N LEU A 107 0.58 5.80 -2.75
CA LEU A 107 1.42 6.32 -1.66
C LEU A 107 0.84 5.95 -0.29
N LYS A 108 -0.48 6.16 -0.08
CA LYS A 108 -1.13 5.77 1.17
C LYS A 108 -1.15 4.25 1.39
N ASN A 109 -1.14 3.46 0.32
CA ASN A 109 -1.03 2.00 0.38
C ASN A 109 0.25 1.55 1.09
N LEU A 110 1.36 2.27 0.90
CA LEU A 110 2.64 1.97 1.57
C LEU A 110 2.56 2.07 3.09
N PHE A 111 1.54 2.73 3.62
CA PHE A 111 1.29 2.73 5.06
C PHE A 111 0.87 1.35 5.61
N GLY A 112 0.58 0.38 4.73
CA GLY A 112 0.45 -1.03 5.08
C GLY A 112 1.75 -1.70 5.54
N LEU A 113 2.92 -1.07 5.37
CA LEU A 113 4.23 -1.70 5.59
C LEU A 113 4.78 -1.59 7.02
N PRO A 114 4.64 -0.45 7.74
CA PRO A 114 5.10 -0.36 9.12
C PRO A 114 4.37 -1.37 10.02
N PRO A 115 5.10 -2.22 10.75
CA PRO A 115 4.51 -3.26 11.58
C PRO A 115 3.84 -2.68 12.83
N MET A 116 2.92 -3.44 13.40
CA MET A 116 2.31 -3.20 14.72
C MET A 116 3.20 -3.85 15.79
N ILE A 117 4.35 -3.24 16.10
CA ILE A 117 5.36 -3.85 16.98
C ILE A 117 4.92 -3.88 18.46
N PRO A 118 4.99 -5.04 19.15
CA PRO A 118 4.86 -5.14 20.60
C PRO A 118 6.01 -4.41 21.34
N PRO A 119 5.85 -4.01 22.60
CA PRO A 119 4.79 -4.41 23.54
C PRO A 119 3.53 -3.56 23.48
N LYS A 120 3.51 -2.51 22.73
CA LYS A 120 2.36 -1.62 22.71
C LYS A 120 1.59 -1.62 21.38
N GLY A 121 2.02 -2.41 20.41
CA GLY A 121 1.32 -2.73 19.16
C GLY A 121 0.77 -1.51 18.38
N ARG A 122 1.38 -0.33 18.54
CA ARG A 122 0.75 0.91 18.15
C ARG A 122 1.63 1.84 17.32
N THR A 123 2.73 1.35 16.74
CA THR A 123 3.58 2.19 15.88
C THR A 123 2.76 2.77 14.74
N ARG A 124 1.96 1.95 14.07
CA ARG A 124 1.02 2.43 13.05
C ARG A 124 -0.03 3.39 13.60
N SER A 125 -0.64 3.08 14.76
CA SER A 125 -1.60 3.97 15.40
C SER A 125 -0.97 5.29 15.79
N TYR A 126 0.28 5.26 16.27
CA TYR A 126 1.03 6.48 16.56
C TYR A 126 1.23 7.34 15.31
N TYR A 127 1.70 6.75 14.22
CA TYR A 127 1.86 7.45 12.94
C TYR A 127 0.54 7.97 12.38
N HIS A 128 -0.55 7.23 12.55
CA HIS A 128 -1.85 7.56 11.99
C HIS A 128 -2.59 8.65 12.79
N HIS A 129 -2.49 8.64 14.12
CA HIS A 129 -3.34 9.45 14.99
C HIS A 129 -2.60 10.54 15.77
N LEU A 130 -1.34 10.36 16.07
CA LEU A 130 -0.58 11.24 16.96
C LEU A 130 0.42 12.13 16.24
N ILE A 131 0.80 11.78 15.02
CA ILE A 131 1.68 12.59 14.18
C ILE A 131 1.04 12.80 12.79
N ARG A 132 1.60 13.74 12.04
CA ARG A 132 1.10 14.04 10.70
C ARG A 132 1.45 12.93 9.71
N LEU A 133 0.49 12.07 9.41
CA LEU A 133 0.62 10.98 8.47
C LEU A 133 1.10 11.45 7.07
N SER A 134 0.72 12.67 6.67
CA SER A 134 1.17 13.31 5.43
C SER A 134 2.68 13.45 5.28
N TYR A 135 3.43 13.48 6.39
CA TYR A 135 4.90 13.49 6.37
C TYR A 135 5.52 12.08 6.43
N VAL A 136 4.80 11.11 7.00
CA VAL A 136 5.24 9.70 7.05
C VAL A 136 5.17 9.04 5.67
N LEU A 137 4.12 9.35 4.90
CA LEU A 137 3.91 8.71 3.59
C LEU A 137 5.02 9.00 2.58
N PRO A 138 5.51 10.26 2.42
CA PRO A 138 6.67 10.53 1.57
C PRO A 138 7.91 9.77 2.01
N ASP A 139 8.16 9.66 3.32
CA ASP A 139 9.32 8.91 3.85
C ASP A 139 9.25 7.43 3.44
N LEU A 140 8.08 6.79 3.60
CA LEU A 140 7.86 5.42 3.15
C LEU A 140 8.03 5.28 1.64
N GLY A 141 7.55 6.25 0.87
CA GLY A 141 7.73 6.29 -0.58
C GLY A 141 9.21 6.40 -0.99
N MET A 142 10.00 7.18 -0.24
CA MET A 142 11.45 7.30 -0.48
C MET A 142 12.22 6.04 -0.11
N ILE A 143 11.78 5.30 0.91
CA ILE A 143 12.39 4.01 1.28
C ILE A 143 12.09 2.94 0.25
N THR A 144 10.82 2.76 -0.10
CA THR A 144 10.35 1.60 -0.89
C THR A 144 10.46 1.81 -2.40
N ARG A 145 10.37 3.04 -2.88
CA ARG A 145 10.51 3.45 -4.30
C ARG A 145 9.81 2.51 -5.28
N PRO A 146 8.47 2.35 -5.22
CA PRO A 146 7.82 1.42 -6.12
C PRO A 146 8.10 1.74 -7.58
N CYS A 147 8.63 0.75 -8.32
CA CYS A 147 8.92 0.84 -9.75
C CYS A 147 7.64 0.78 -10.60
N LEU A 148 6.58 0.21 -10.05
CA LEU A 148 5.25 0.13 -10.67
C LEU A 148 4.19 0.41 -9.61
N ASN A 149 3.30 1.33 -9.93
CA ASN A 149 2.19 1.74 -9.08
C ASN A 149 0.89 1.49 -9.85
N ILE A 150 -0.05 0.75 -9.25
CA ILE A 150 -1.32 0.38 -9.86
C ILE A 150 -2.44 0.79 -8.93
N VAL A 151 -3.42 1.52 -9.46
CA VAL A 151 -4.66 1.86 -8.75
C VAL A 151 -5.81 1.10 -9.37
N ASP A 152 -6.41 0.22 -8.59
CA ASP A 152 -7.67 -0.40 -8.90
C ASP A 152 -8.81 0.60 -8.68
N ALA A 153 -9.31 1.13 -9.76
CA ALA A 153 -10.47 2.01 -9.84
C ALA A 153 -11.63 1.36 -10.62
N LEU A 154 -11.72 0.02 -10.67
CA LEU A 154 -12.90 -0.65 -11.24
C LEU A 154 -14.15 -0.22 -10.46
N THR A 155 -14.08 -0.33 -9.14
CA THR A 155 -15.07 0.24 -8.22
C THR A 155 -14.31 1.00 -7.13
N GLY A 156 -14.40 2.31 -7.15
CA GLY A 156 -13.84 3.16 -6.08
C GLY A 156 -14.78 3.19 -4.87
N GLN A 157 -14.24 3.51 -3.69
CA GLN A 157 -15.03 3.71 -2.48
C GLN A 157 -15.13 5.19 -2.15
N TRP A 158 -16.35 5.67 -2.03
CA TRP A 158 -16.66 7.08 -1.79
C TRP A 158 -17.07 7.34 -0.34
N GLY A 159 -16.77 8.55 0.15
CA GLY A 159 -17.15 9.03 1.47
C GLY A 159 -16.14 8.71 2.55
N ARG A 160 -15.89 7.44 2.85
CA ARG A 160 -14.91 6.99 3.86
C ARG A 160 -14.35 5.61 3.50
N GLU A 161 -13.21 5.28 4.08
CA GLU A 161 -12.47 4.05 3.77
C GLU A 161 -13.15 2.75 4.24
N TRP A 162 -13.97 2.84 5.29
CA TRP A 162 -14.71 1.71 5.86
C TRP A 162 -16.22 1.96 5.78
N GLY A 163 -16.92 1.08 5.11
CA GLY A 163 -18.38 1.18 4.97
C GLY A 163 -18.83 2.40 4.16
N GLY A 164 -17.98 2.93 3.28
CA GLY A 164 -18.34 3.96 2.31
C GLY A 164 -19.15 3.39 1.14
N GLU A 165 -19.59 4.26 0.26
CA GLU A 165 -20.39 3.91 -0.92
C GLU A 165 -19.47 3.47 -2.07
N GLY A 166 -19.77 2.32 -2.69
CA GLY A 166 -19.08 1.86 -3.89
C GLY A 166 -19.52 2.63 -5.14
N ARG A 167 -18.56 3.13 -5.92
CA ARG A 167 -18.82 3.79 -7.20
C ARG A 167 -18.07 3.10 -8.32
N ILE A 168 -18.78 2.70 -9.36
CA ILE A 168 -18.21 2.08 -10.55
C ILE A 168 -17.51 3.16 -11.36
N CYS A 169 -16.18 3.03 -11.51
CA CYS A 169 -15.38 3.94 -12.33
C CYS A 169 -14.83 3.24 -13.58
N ASN A 170 -14.79 1.90 -13.60
CA ASN A 170 -14.30 1.09 -14.73
C ASN A 170 -12.92 1.53 -15.24
N ALA A 171 -12.02 1.90 -14.34
CA ALA A 171 -10.70 2.39 -14.68
C ALA A 171 -9.60 1.61 -13.94
N LEU A 172 -8.44 1.52 -14.58
CA LEU A 172 -7.17 1.16 -13.96
C LEU A 172 -6.18 2.26 -14.26
N ILE A 173 -5.38 2.64 -13.27
CA ILE A 173 -4.31 3.61 -13.44
C ILE A 173 -3.01 2.88 -13.13
N ALA A 174 -2.02 3.04 -14.00
CA ALA A 174 -0.69 2.48 -13.78
C ALA A 174 0.38 3.50 -14.13
N GLY A 175 1.46 3.53 -13.37
CA GLY A 175 2.58 4.44 -13.60
C GLY A 175 3.84 3.99 -12.86
N ASP A 176 4.97 4.49 -13.30
CA ASP A 176 6.29 4.24 -12.74
C ASP A 176 6.71 5.27 -11.67
N HIS A 177 5.82 6.23 -11.38
CA HIS A 177 6.06 7.27 -10.38
C HIS A 177 4.85 7.40 -9.45
N THR A 178 5.05 7.07 -8.17
CA THR A 178 4.00 6.99 -7.15
C THR A 178 3.12 8.25 -7.09
N VAL A 179 3.74 9.44 -6.94
CA VAL A 179 2.99 10.69 -6.82
C VAL A 179 2.24 11.03 -8.11
N ALA A 180 2.84 10.83 -9.29
CA ALA A 180 2.17 11.10 -10.56
C ALA A 180 0.97 10.16 -10.78
N THR A 181 1.11 8.89 -10.40
CA THR A 181 0.01 7.91 -10.42
C THR A 181 -1.12 8.34 -9.50
N ASP A 182 -0.79 8.80 -8.29
CA ASP A 182 -1.78 9.29 -7.32
C ASP A 182 -2.47 10.58 -7.79
N VAL A 183 -1.77 11.50 -8.45
CA VAL A 183 -2.37 12.69 -9.09
C VAL A 183 -3.44 12.31 -10.12
N CYS A 184 -3.17 11.30 -10.94
CA CYS A 184 -4.19 10.77 -11.87
C CYS A 184 -5.40 10.20 -11.13
N GLY A 185 -5.17 9.43 -10.06
CA GLY A 185 -6.24 8.89 -9.21
C GLY A 185 -7.06 10.00 -8.53
N MET A 186 -6.40 11.01 -7.96
CA MET A 186 -7.05 12.18 -7.38
C MET A 186 -7.96 12.89 -8.38
N THR A 187 -7.47 13.11 -9.60
CA THR A 187 -8.23 13.74 -10.67
C THR A 187 -9.48 12.94 -11.04
N LEU A 188 -9.33 11.60 -11.14
CA LEU A 188 -10.47 10.71 -11.39
C LEU A 188 -11.49 10.76 -10.25
N MET A 189 -11.07 10.97 -9.02
CA MET A 189 -11.93 11.14 -7.86
C MET A 189 -12.58 12.52 -7.76
N GLY A 190 -12.24 13.46 -8.66
CA GLY A 190 -12.76 14.83 -8.67
C GLY A 190 -12.04 15.78 -7.71
N HIS A 191 -10.87 15.41 -7.21
CA HIS A 191 -10.03 16.28 -6.39
C HIS A 191 -9.10 17.12 -7.26
N ALA A 192 -8.79 18.35 -6.82
CA ALA A 192 -7.78 19.20 -7.45
C ALA A 192 -6.40 18.82 -6.87
N PRO A 193 -5.44 18.33 -7.70
CA PRO A 193 -4.14 17.85 -7.20
C PRO A 193 -3.28 18.90 -6.49
N TYR A 194 -3.57 20.18 -6.74
CA TYR A 194 -2.83 21.31 -6.19
C TYR A 194 -3.61 22.07 -5.09
N SER A 195 -4.75 21.52 -4.64
CA SER A 195 -5.44 22.09 -3.48
C SER A 195 -4.71 21.73 -2.20
N ASP A 196 -4.69 22.65 -1.24
CA ASP A 196 -4.15 22.36 0.08
C ASP A 196 -4.98 21.28 0.77
N TRP A 197 -4.38 20.13 0.93
CA TRP A 197 -4.91 19.06 1.76
C TRP A 197 -4.29 19.15 3.15
N PRO A 198 -5.10 18.91 4.20
CA PRO A 198 -4.59 18.97 5.56
C PRO A 198 -3.56 17.87 5.87
#